data_d7a0bf6c01638a022265ae41186393e0
#
_entry.id   d7a0bf6c01638a022265ae41186393e0
#
_cell.length_a   1.000
_cell.length_b   1.000
_cell.length_c   1.000
_cell.angle_alpha   90.00
_cell.angle_beta   90.00
_cell.angle_gamma   90.00
#
_symmetry.space_group_name_H-M   'P 1'
#
loop_
_entity.id
_entity.type
_entity.pdbx_description
1 polymer ?
#
loop_
_entity_poly.entity_id
_entity_poly.type
_entity_poly.pdbx_seq_one_letter_code
_entity_poly.pdbx_strand_id
1 'polypeptide(L)'
;MKLKLSLLALLCSAGSVMAESAPKNIIYMIGDGMGPAYTTAYRYFKDDPNTKVVDPTVFDTILRGMAHTYPDDHTYVTDSAAGATALSSGHKSYNGAIAVDTDKKPVKTMLEVAKERGMTTALVATSQINHATPASFASHNESRRNYDEIANDYIDNKIAGKLPVDLMLGGGTKYYVREDRNLVEEFKAAGYQYSDDFAAMNDLKQVPALGLFAEVGLPFALDENPTRLTQMTTKALDLLDGQNDKGFFVMIEGSQIDWCGHANDIACAMG
;
A
#
# COMPACT_ATOMS: atom_id res chain seq x y z
N MET A 1 -11.53 7.01 78.85
CA MET A 1 -11.85 6.23 77.61
C MET A 1 -11.16 6.89 76.44
N LYS A 2 -10.04 6.36 75.96
CA LYS A 2 -9.23 6.99 74.88
C LYS A 2 -9.50 6.19 73.60
N LEU A 3 -10.18 6.81 72.65
CA LEU A 3 -10.44 6.24 71.31
C LEU A 3 -9.14 6.35 70.48
N LYS A 4 -8.58 5.22 70.06
CA LYS A 4 -7.47 5.16 69.13
C LYS A 4 -8.04 5.13 67.72
N LEU A 5 -7.83 6.21 66.96
CA LEU A 5 -8.09 6.26 65.52
C LEU A 5 -6.93 5.55 64.81
N SER A 6 -7.20 4.39 64.23
CA SER A 6 -6.24 3.72 63.30
C SER A 6 -6.45 4.28 61.91
N LEU A 7 -5.44 5.00 61.43
CA LEU A 7 -5.39 5.51 60.05
C LEU A 7 -4.93 4.37 59.14
N LEU A 8 -5.84 3.78 58.35
CA LEU A 8 -5.54 2.79 57.35
C LEU A 8 -5.06 3.53 56.07
N ALA A 9 -3.75 3.57 55.87
CA ALA A 9 -3.17 4.13 54.64
C ALA A 9 -3.35 3.09 53.50
N LEU A 10 -4.30 3.36 52.61
CA LEU A 10 -4.48 2.60 51.35
C LEU A 10 -3.37 3.04 50.38
N LEU A 11 -2.30 2.23 50.26
CA LEU A 11 -1.32 2.38 49.18
C LEU A 11 -2.00 1.99 47.87
N CYS A 12 -2.49 2.96 47.10
CA CYS A 12 -2.76 2.77 45.69
C CYS A 12 -1.40 2.62 44.97
N SER A 13 -0.99 1.37 44.75
CA SER A 13 0.06 1.07 43.78
C SER A 13 -0.52 1.40 42.39
N ALA A 14 -0.28 2.61 41.92
CA ALA A 14 -0.46 2.96 40.51
C ALA A 14 0.56 2.13 39.72
N GLY A 15 0.15 0.96 39.28
CA GLY A 15 0.90 0.20 38.27
C GLY A 15 1.07 1.12 37.06
N SER A 16 2.28 1.52 36.79
CA SER A 16 2.63 2.20 35.55
C SER A 16 2.25 1.24 34.42
N VAL A 17 1.11 1.47 33.80
CA VAL A 17 0.82 0.88 32.49
C VAL A 17 1.88 1.46 31.58
N MET A 18 2.94 0.70 31.32
CA MET A 18 3.91 1.03 30.28
C MET A 18 3.08 1.11 29.00
N ALA A 19 2.83 2.33 28.54
CA ALA A 19 2.22 2.53 27.25
C ALA A 19 3.16 1.84 26.24
N GLU A 20 2.67 0.77 25.64
CA GLU A 20 3.39 0.12 24.55
C GLU A 20 3.70 1.20 23.52
N SER A 21 4.97 1.37 23.15
CA SER A 21 5.37 2.40 22.22
C SER A 21 4.61 2.17 20.90
N ALA A 22 3.96 3.19 20.38
CA ALA A 22 3.28 3.11 19.09
C ALA A 22 4.24 2.51 18.03
N PRO A 23 3.75 1.63 17.14
CA PRO A 23 4.59 1.04 16.10
C PRO A 23 5.28 2.15 15.30
N LYS A 24 6.58 2.02 15.14
CA LYS A 24 7.43 3.00 14.46
C LYS A 24 7.29 2.89 12.93
N ASN A 25 7.13 1.67 12.44
CA ASN A 25 7.02 1.36 11.01
C ASN A 25 5.64 0.77 10.73
N ILE A 26 5.05 1.15 9.61
CA ILE A 26 3.74 0.67 9.16
C ILE A 26 3.91 0.07 7.77
N ILE A 27 3.60 -1.22 7.65
CA ILE A 27 3.55 -1.96 6.39
C ILE A 27 2.08 -2.30 6.13
N TYR A 28 1.52 -1.78 5.04
CA TYR A 28 0.14 -2.00 4.65
C TYR A 28 0.09 -2.83 3.37
N MET A 29 -0.30 -4.11 3.46
CA MET A 29 -0.32 -5.02 2.32
C MET A 29 -1.74 -5.21 1.81
N ILE A 30 -1.93 -5.14 0.49
CA ILE A 30 -3.21 -5.29 -0.20
C ILE A 30 -3.07 -6.37 -1.28
N GLY A 31 -3.95 -7.36 -1.27
CA GLY A 31 -4.22 -8.21 -2.43
C GLY A 31 -5.44 -7.65 -3.15
N ASP A 32 -5.27 -7.06 -4.33
CA ASP A 32 -6.38 -6.49 -5.09
C ASP A 32 -7.31 -7.61 -5.57
N GLY A 33 -8.63 -7.39 -5.44
CA GLY A 33 -9.65 -8.39 -5.80
C GLY A 33 -9.63 -9.68 -4.98
N MET A 34 -8.75 -9.81 -3.99
CA MET A 34 -8.50 -11.04 -3.24
C MET A 34 -9.58 -11.30 -2.18
N GLY A 35 -10.70 -11.88 -2.59
CA GLY A 35 -11.75 -12.33 -1.67
C GLY A 35 -11.39 -13.66 -0.95
N PRO A 36 -12.21 -14.12 0.01
CA PRO A 36 -11.95 -15.34 0.81
C PRO A 36 -11.75 -16.62 -0.02
N ALA A 37 -12.33 -16.68 -1.23
CA ALA A 37 -12.15 -17.82 -2.12
C ALA A 37 -10.69 -17.96 -2.61
N TYR A 38 -9.97 -16.83 -2.78
CA TYR A 38 -8.57 -16.83 -3.22
C TYR A 38 -7.65 -17.46 -2.16
N THR A 39 -7.82 -17.11 -0.90
CA THR A 39 -7.03 -17.72 0.18
C THR A 39 -7.29 -19.22 0.29
N THR A 40 -8.52 -19.66 0.02
CA THR A 40 -8.86 -21.09 -0.03
C THR A 40 -8.22 -21.76 -1.23
N ALA A 41 -8.30 -21.19 -2.43
CA ALA A 41 -7.66 -21.73 -3.63
C ALA A 41 -6.13 -21.81 -3.45
N TYR A 42 -5.51 -20.74 -2.92
CA TYR A 42 -4.08 -20.71 -2.67
C TYR A 42 -3.63 -21.78 -1.68
N ARG A 43 -4.44 -22.10 -0.66
CA ARG A 43 -4.15 -23.17 0.30
C ARG A 43 -4.00 -24.52 -0.39
N TYR A 44 -4.90 -24.83 -1.33
CA TYR A 44 -4.81 -26.06 -2.13
C TYR A 44 -3.71 -26.03 -3.19
N PHE A 45 -3.43 -24.86 -3.76
CA PHE A 45 -2.35 -24.67 -4.75
C PHE A 45 -0.97 -24.96 -4.17
N LYS A 46 -0.71 -24.53 -2.93
CA LYS A 46 0.59 -24.71 -2.26
C LYS A 46 0.71 -26.03 -1.50
N ASP A 47 -0.38 -26.76 -1.32
CA ASP A 47 -0.43 -27.98 -0.51
C ASP A 47 0.45 -29.08 -1.07
N ASP A 48 1.11 -29.85 -0.19
CA ASP A 48 1.78 -31.09 -0.58
C ASP A 48 0.75 -32.24 -0.62
N PRO A 49 0.36 -32.74 -1.79
CA PRO A 49 -0.66 -33.78 -1.92
C PRO A 49 -0.24 -35.13 -1.32
N ASN A 50 1.00 -35.30 -0.89
CA ASN A 50 1.49 -36.52 -0.25
C ASN A 50 1.26 -36.49 1.28
N THR A 51 0.83 -35.37 1.84
CA THR A 51 0.47 -35.29 3.28
C THR A 51 -1.03 -35.52 3.48
N LYS A 52 -1.42 -35.90 4.71
CA LYS A 52 -2.83 -36.12 5.06
C LYS A 52 -3.56 -34.85 5.51
N VAL A 53 -2.83 -33.77 5.74
CA VAL A 53 -3.33 -32.52 6.30
C VAL A 53 -2.96 -31.42 5.33
N VAL A 54 -3.94 -30.59 4.97
CA VAL A 54 -3.70 -29.40 4.14
C VAL A 54 -2.80 -28.42 4.88
N ASP A 55 -1.70 -28.01 4.25
CA ASP A 55 -0.74 -27.10 4.83
C ASP A 55 -1.35 -25.71 5.06
N PRO A 56 -1.19 -25.15 6.27
CA PRO A 56 -1.68 -23.80 6.53
C PRO A 56 -0.91 -22.77 5.71
N THR A 57 -1.61 -21.71 5.30
CA THR A 57 -0.98 -20.53 4.71
C THR A 57 -0.60 -19.53 5.79
N VAL A 58 0.23 -18.55 5.43
CA VAL A 58 0.54 -17.42 6.31
C VAL A 58 -0.75 -16.66 6.71
N PHE A 59 -1.72 -16.56 5.80
CA PHE A 59 -3.00 -15.92 6.09
C PHE A 59 -3.76 -16.60 7.24
N ASP A 60 -3.68 -17.93 7.35
CA ASP A 60 -4.35 -18.68 8.42
C ASP A 60 -3.77 -18.35 9.81
N THR A 61 -2.50 -17.97 9.86
CA THR A 61 -1.81 -17.65 11.12
C THR A 61 -2.06 -16.24 11.62
N ILE A 62 -2.40 -15.31 10.72
CA ILE A 62 -2.53 -13.88 11.03
C ILE A 62 -3.97 -13.36 10.95
N LEU A 63 -4.93 -14.16 10.44
CA LEU A 63 -6.34 -13.77 10.29
C LEU A 63 -6.93 -13.30 11.63
N ARG A 64 -7.53 -12.11 11.62
CA ARG A 64 -8.20 -11.52 12.80
C ARG A 64 -9.63 -11.08 12.53
N GLY A 65 -10.03 -10.96 11.26
CA GLY A 65 -11.37 -10.54 10.89
C GLY A 65 -11.58 -10.40 9.40
N MET A 66 -12.73 -9.89 9.04
CA MET A 66 -13.11 -9.60 7.65
C MET A 66 -13.69 -8.20 7.57
N ALA A 67 -13.65 -7.59 6.39
CA ALA A 67 -14.23 -6.30 6.10
C ALA A 67 -15.25 -6.39 4.96
N HIS A 68 -16.25 -5.51 5.01
CA HIS A 68 -17.15 -5.29 3.89
C HIS A 68 -16.60 -4.19 2.99
N THR A 69 -16.50 -4.46 1.69
CA THR A 69 -15.87 -3.58 0.72
C THR A 69 -16.83 -2.84 -0.20
N TYR A 70 -18.16 -2.99 -0.03
CA TYR A 70 -19.14 -2.30 -0.88
C TYR A 70 -18.92 -0.79 -0.87
N PRO A 71 -19.09 -0.10 -2.04
CA PRO A 71 -18.90 1.34 -2.17
C PRO A 71 -20.06 2.12 -1.55
N ASP A 72 -19.91 3.45 -1.44
CA ASP A 72 -20.97 4.37 -1.03
C ASP A 72 -21.65 4.99 -2.26
N ASP A 73 -22.19 4.13 -3.10
CA ASP A 73 -23.00 4.46 -4.25
C ASP A 73 -24.15 3.44 -4.39
N HIS A 74 -24.85 3.42 -5.51
CA HIS A 74 -25.97 2.50 -5.72
C HIS A 74 -25.55 1.11 -6.19
N THR A 75 -24.25 0.78 -6.21
CA THR A 75 -23.73 -0.53 -6.58
C THR A 75 -23.41 -1.39 -5.35
N TYR A 76 -23.31 -2.71 -5.52
CA TYR A 76 -22.96 -3.64 -4.45
C TYR A 76 -21.50 -4.10 -4.51
N VAL A 77 -20.88 -3.98 -5.69
CA VAL A 77 -19.53 -4.47 -5.93
C VAL A 77 -18.59 -3.29 -6.01
N THR A 78 -17.60 -3.27 -5.12
CA THR A 78 -16.56 -2.24 -5.16
C THR A 78 -15.66 -2.42 -6.37
N ASP A 79 -15.11 -1.32 -6.87
CA ASP A 79 -13.87 -1.37 -7.65
C ASP A 79 -12.65 -1.11 -6.75
N SER A 80 -11.44 -1.25 -7.31
CA SER A 80 -10.20 -1.01 -6.55
C SER A 80 -10.10 0.43 -6.02
N ALA A 81 -10.67 1.41 -6.74
CA ALA A 81 -10.59 2.81 -6.36
C ALA A 81 -11.39 3.12 -5.09
N ALA A 82 -12.69 2.76 -5.08
CA ALA A 82 -13.54 2.94 -3.90
C ALA A 82 -13.04 2.09 -2.71
N GLY A 83 -12.61 0.85 -2.97
CA GLY A 83 -12.03 -0.03 -1.96
C GLY A 83 -10.76 0.55 -1.34
N ALA A 84 -9.80 0.98 -2.17
CA ALA A 84 -8.55 1.56 -1.69
C ALA A 84 -8.76 2.93 -1.03
N THR A 85 -9.72 3.75 -1.51
CA THR A 85 -10.10 4.99 -0.83
C THR A 85 -10.58 4.71 0.59
N ALA A 86 -11.45 3.71 0.77
CA ALA A 86 -11.91 3.34 2.10
C ALA A 86 -10.76 2.80 2.99
N LEU A 87 -9.86 1.99 2.44
CA LEU A 87 -8.70 1.45 3.15
C LEU A 87 -7.69 2.53 3.53
N SER A 88 -7.43 3.50 2.66
CA SER A 88 -6.43 4.55 2.89
C SER A 88 -6.91 5.68 3.79
N SER A 89 -8.21 5.99 3.78
CA SER A 89 -8.76 7.18 4.45
C SER A 89 -9.79 6.88 5.54
N GLY A 90 -10.35 5.66 5.58
CA GLY A 90 -11.50 5.34 6.43
C GLY A 90 -12.84 5.88 5.92
N HIS A 91 -12.87 6.49 4.72
CA HIS A 91 -14.09 7.03 4.10
C HIS A 91 -14.52 6.15 2.92
N LYS A 92 -15.78 5.70 2.94
CA LYS A 92 -16.37 5.07 1.76
C LYS A 92 -16.69 6.12 0.70
N SER A 93 -16.52 5.73 -0.57
CA SER A 93 -16.77 6.58 -1.72
C SER A 93 -17.42 5.78 -2.86
N TYR A 94 -17.67 6.43 -3.98
CA TYR A 94 -18.23 5.81 -5.18
C TYR A 94 -17.16 5.08 -6.00
N ASN A 95 -17.57 4.14 -6.83
CA ASN A 95 -16.68 3.43 -7.74
C ASN A 95 -15.95 4.39 -8.69
N GLY A 96 -14.63 4.29 -8.75
CA GLY A 96 -13.76 5.16 -9.52
C GLY A 96 -13.13 6.32 -8.74
N ALA A 97 -13.54 6.57 -7.51
CA ALA A 97 -13.02 7.65 -6.67
C ALA A 97 -11.59 7.37 -6.18
N ILE A 98 -10.68 8.32 -6.32
CA ILE A 98 -9.31 8.28 -5.79
C ILE A 98 -9.22 9.25 -4.62
N ALA A 99 -9.26 8.75 -3.40
CA ALA A 99 -9.18 9.49 -2.13
C ALA A 99 -10.03 10.77 -2.11
N VAL A 100 -11.22 10.70 -2.67
CA VAL A 100 -12.27 11.73 -2.57
C VAL A 100 -13.55 11.13 -2.00
N ASP A 101 -14.37 11.93 -1.33
CA ASP A 101 -15.68 11.53 -0.83
C ASP A 101 -16.74 11.53 -1.95
N THR A 102 -18.00 11.26 -1.60
CA THR A 102 -19.14 11.27 -2.55
C THR A 102 -19.43 12.64 -3.12
N ASP A 103 -18.99 13.72 -2.47
CA ASP A 103 -19.06 15.09 -2.96
C ASP A 103 -17.82 15.47 -3.79
N LYS A 104 -16.93 14.52 -4.11
CA LYS A 104 -15.65 14.69 -4.82
C LYS A 104 -14.63 15.57 -4.08
N LYS A 105 -14.76 15.69 -2.76
CA LYS A 105 -13.81 16.45 -1.94
C LYS A 105 -12.69 15.52 -1.47
N PRO A 106 -11.43 15.97 -1.48
CA PRO A 106 -10.30 15.22 -0.95
C PRO A 106 -10.53 14.74 0.47
N VAL A 107 -10.23 13.46 0.74
CA VAL A 107 -10.23 12.87 2.08
C VAL A 107 -8.81 12.49 2.45
N LYS A 108 -8.40 12.86 3.66
CA LYS A 108 -7.02 12.67 4.11
C LYS A 108 -6.67 11.18 4.23
N THR A 109 -5.55 10.78 3.64
CA THR A 109 -5.08 9.41 3.63
C THR A 109 -4.08 9.11 4.76
N MET A 110 -3.91 7.82 5.08
CA MET A 110 -2.90 7.36 6.05
C MET A 110 -1.48 7.74 5.62
N LEU A 111 -1.17 7.68 4.34
CA LEU A 111 0.14 8.07 3.80
C LEU A 111 0.40 9.57 4.03
N GLU A 112 -0.60 10.41 3.79
CA GLU A 112 -0.48 11.85 4.07
C GLU A 112 -0.25 12.13 5.56
N VAL A 113 -0.99 11.44 6.43
CA VAL A 113 -0.78 11.55 7.89
C VAL A 113 0.62 11.09 8.28
N ALA A 114 1.12 10.00 7.69
CA ALA A 114 2.48 9.53 7.93
C ALA A 114 3.51 10.57 7.47
N LYS A 115 3.32 11.15 6.28
CA LYS A 115 4.19 12.19 5.73
C LYS A 115 4.21 13.44 6.60
N GLU A 116 3.05 13.93 7.06
CA GLU A 116 2.93 15.06 7.99
C GLU A 116 3.66 14.81 9.31
N ARG A 117 3.68 13.56 9.78
CA ARG A 117 4.43 13.14 10.98
C ARG A 117 5.94 12.99 10.75
N GLY A 118 6.40 13.21 9.51
CA GLY A 118 7.81 13.12 9.13
C GLY A 118 8.31 11.70 8.92
N MET A 119 7.41 10.71 8.75
CA MET A 119 7.76 9.36 8.35
C MET A 119 8.21 9.33 6.88
N THR A 120 9.07 8.40 6.52
CA THR A 120 9.37 8.09 5.12
C THR A 120 8.19 7.34 4.51
N THR A 121 7.76 7.71 3.30
CA THR A 121 6.55 7.15 2.67
C THR A 121 6.89 6.39 1.40
N ALA A 122 6.22 5.25 1.16
CA ALA A 122 6.51 4.41 0.02
C ALA A 122 5.28 3.73 -0.56
N LEU A 123 5.33 3.46 -1.87
CA LEU A 123 4.36 2.67 -2.63
C LEU A 123 5.11 1.60 -3.44
N VAL A 124 4.65 0.35 -3.34
CA VAL A 124 5.15 -0.79 -4.12
C VAL A 124 3.95 -1.49 -4.73
N ALA A 125 3.92 -1.67 -6.04
CA ALA A 125 2.79 -2.32 -6.71
C ALA A 125 3.23 -3.10 -7.95
N THR A 126 2.51 -4.17 -8.29
CA THR A 126 2.72 -4.88 -9.55
C THR A 126 1.96 -4.25 -10.72
N SER A 127 1.10 -3.27 -10.47
CA SER A 127 0.50 -2.37 -11.46
C SER A 127 1.40 -1.16 -11.78
N GLN A 128 0.92 -0.25 -12.62
CA GLN A 128 1.47 1.11 -12.68
C GLN A 128 1.22 1.85 -11.36
N ILE A 129 2.20 2.65 -10.93
CA ILE A 129 2.15 3.35 -9.63
C ILE A 129 0.99 4.36 -9.53
N ASN A 130 0.47 4.85 -10.64
CA ASN A 130 -0.72 5.69 -10.70
C ASN A 130 -2.02 4.89 -10.94
N HIS A 131 -2.02 3.54 -10.74
CA HIS A 131 -3.24 2.74 -10.70
C HIS A 131 -4.06 3.06 -9.45
N ALA A 132 -5.32 2.66 -9.46
CA ALA A 132 -6.30 3.05 -8.45
C ALA A 132 -5.84 2.82 -7.01
N THR A 133 -5.28 1.66 -6.70
CA THR A 133 -4.90 1.31 -5.32
C THR A 133 -3.73 2.17 -4.81
N PRO A 134 -2.55 2.23 -5.45
CA PRO A 134 -1.49 3.12 -4.99
C PRO A 134 -1.90 4.59 -5.06
N ALA A 135 -2.66 5.00 -6.09
CA ALA A 135 -3.13 6.37 -6.23
C ALA A 135 -4.01 6.82 -5.05
N SER A 136 -4.88 5.97 -4.55
CA SER A 136 -5.76 6.28 -3.42
C SER A 136 -5.04 6.52 -2.09
N PHE A 137 -3.73 6.32 -2.03
CA PHE A 137 -2.92 6.68 -0.86
C PHE A 137 -2.23 8.04 -1.00
N ALA A 138 -1.98 8.53 -2.23
CA ALA A 138 -1.09 9.66 -2.48
C ALA A 138 -1.61 10.72 -3.47
N SER A 139 -2.80 10.54 -4.03
CA SER A 139 -3.46 11.44 -4.99
C SER A 139 -4.93 11.63 -4.62
N HIS A 140 -5.56 12.67 -5.15
CA HIS A 140 -6.99 12.94 -5.00
C HIS A 140 -7.58 13.25 -6.36
N ASN A 141 -8.40 12.34 -6.90
CA ASN A 141 -9.01 12.54 -8.20
C ASN A 141 -10.44 11.98 -8.24
N GLU A 142 -11.31 12.64 -8.96
CA GLU A 142 -12.70 12.20 -9.11
C GLU A 142 -12.83 10.92 -9.97
N SER A 143 -11.78 10.54 -10.71
CA SER A 143 -11.81 9.37 -11.56
C SER A 143 -10.46 8.66 -11.65
N ARG A 144 -10.43 7.37 -11.36
CA ARG A 144 -9.27 6.50 -11.54
C ARG A 144 -8.76 6.43 -12.99
N ARG A 145 -9.55 6.91 -13.95
CA ARG A 145 -9.18 6.92 -15.37
C ARG A 145 -8.35 8.13 -15.77
N ASN A 146 -8.27 9.14 -14.92
CA ASN A 146 -7.47 10.34 -15.13
C ASN A 146 -5.99 10.07 -14.81
N TYR A 147 -5.41 9.07 -15.46
CA TYR A 147 -4.08 8.55 -15.15
C TYR A 147 -2.98 9.62 -15.20
N ASP A 148 -3.03 10.51 -16.17
CA ASP A 148 -2.02 11.54 -16.34
C ASP A 148 -2.09 12.59 -15.22
N GLU A 149 -3.32 12.99 -14.83
CA GLU A 149 -3.54 13.90 -13.70
C GLU A 149 -3.09 13.26 -12.39
N ILE A 150 -3.44 11.99 -12.15
CA ILE A 150 -3.01 11.24 -10.98
C ILE A 150 -1.47 11.15 -10.93
N ALA A 151 -0.80 10.90 -12.05
CA ALA A 151 0.66 10.90 -12.11
C ALA A 151 1.26 12.29 -11.80
N ASN A 152 0.59 13.36 -12.28
CA ASN A 152 1.00 14.73 -11.97
C ASN A 152 0.91 15.04 -10.46
N ASP A 153 -0.12 14.55 -9.78
CA ASP A 153 -0.31 14.77 -8.33
C ASP A 153 0.89 14.34 -7.49
N TYR A 154 1.61 13.29 -7.91
CA TYR A 154 2.79 12.81 -7.17
C TYR A 154 3.96 13.79 -7.14
N ILE A 155 4.00 14.77 -8.06
CA ILE A 155 5.04 15.79 -8.10
C ILE A 155 4.52 17.20 -7.83
N ASP A 156 3.27 17.49 -8.19
CA ASP A 156 2.68 18.80 -8.03
C ASP A 156 2.20 19.03 -6.59
N ASN A 157 1.65 18.00 -5.95
CA ASN A 157 1.16 18.09 -4.58
C ASN A 157 2.32 18.05 -3.58
N LYS A 158 2.16 18.81 -2.50
CA LYS A 158 3.13 18.86 -1.40
C LYS A 158 2.45 18.62 -0.06
N ILE A 159 3.03 17.75 0.73
CA ILE A 159 2.62 17.47 2.11
C ILE A 159 3.75 17.99 3.02
N ALA A 160 3.43 18.94 3.88
CA ALA A 160 4.42 19.62 4.72
C ALA A 160 5.65 20.15 3.93
N GLY A 161 5.42 20.62 2.70
CA GLY A 161 6.46 21.17 1.81
C GLY A 161 7.31 20.13 1.07
N LYS A 162 7.01 18.84 1.19
CA LYS A 162 7.72 17.74 0.55
C LYS A 162 6.81 17.00 -0.44
N LEU A 163 7.39 16.29 -1.40
CA LEU A 163 6.64 15.36 -2.26
C LEU A 163 5.96 14.26 -1.41
N PRO A 164 4.77 13.80 -1.80
CA PRO A 164 3.99 12.87 -0.98
C PRO A 164 4.67 11.53 -0.75
N VAL A 165 5.43 11.01 -1.72
CA VAL A 165 5.98 9.66 -1.68
C VAL A 165 7.49 9.68 -1.88
N ASP A 166 8.26 9.14 -0.95
CA ASP A 166 9.73 9.11 -1.02
C ASP A 166 10.26 7.92 -1.84
N LEU A 167 9.50 6.82 -1.93
CA LEU A 167 9.90 5.64 -2.69
C LEU A 167 8.71 5.07 -3.46
N MET A 168 8.89 4.90 -4.75
CA MET A 168 7.90 4.25 -5.63
C MET A 168 8.57 3.14 -6.43
N LEU A 169 8.03 1.92 -6.38
CA LEU A 169 8.48 0.78 -7.18
C LEU A 169 7.28 0.10 -7.84
N GLY A 170 7.24 0.06 -9.16
CA GLY A 170 6.14 -0.53 -9.93
C GLY A 170 6.29 -0.36 -11.42
N GLY A 171 5.18 -0.29 -12.14
CA GLY A 171 5.13 0.07 -13.55
C GLY A 171 4.70 1.51 -13.80
N GLY A 172 4.50 1.89 -15.05
CA GLY A 172 3.83 3.14 -15.43
C GLY A 172 4.65 4.14 -16.24
N THR A 173 5.79 3.76 -16.84
CA THR A 173 6.61 4.70 -17.64
C THR A 173 5.78 5.47 -18.67
N LYS A 174 4.73 4.86 -19.23
CA LYS A 174 3.79 5.48 -20.15
C LYS A 174 3.17 6.79 -19.63
N TYR A 175 2.88 6.85 -18.33
CA TYR A 175 2.20 8.00 -17.71
C TYR A 175 3.18 9.01 -17.11
N TYR A 176 4.45 8.64 -16.98
CA TYR A 176 5.49 9.48 -16.41
C TYR A 176 6.42 10.07 -17.47
N VAL A 177 6.51 9.43 -18.65
CA VAL A 177 7.29 9.95 -19.81
C VAL A 177 6.32 10.19 -20.96
N ARG A 178 5.74 11.37 -21.01
CA ARG A 178 4.72 11.75 -21.98
C ARG A 178 5.27 12.83 -22.94
N GLU A 179 4.57 13.05 -24.06
CA GLU A 179 4.94 14.11 -25.02
C GLU A 179 4.74 15.51 -24.43
N ASP A 180 3.70 15.69 -23.60
CA ASP A 180 3.37 16.96 -22.96
C ASP A 180 4.21 17.24 -21.70
N ARG A 181 4.66 16.17 -21.01
CA ARG A 181 5.34 16.30 -19.73
C ARG A 181 6.21 15.07 -19.40
N ASN A 182 7.43 15.31 -18.98
CA ASN A 182 8.33 14.25 -18.52
C ASN A 182 8.52 14.32 -17.00
N LEU A 183 7.67 13.61 -16.27
CA LEU A 183 7.71 13.57 -14.80
C LEU A 183 8.98 12.90 -14.27
N VAL A 184 9.57 11.96 -15.01
CA VAL A 184 10.83 11.30 -14.60
C VAL A 184 11.95 12.33 -14.47
N GLU A 185 12.07 13.26 -15.42
CA GLU A 185 13.07 14.32 -15.33
C GLU A 185 12.77 15.30 -14.18
N GLU A 186 11.50 15.56 -13.89
CA GLU A 186 11.09 16.38 -12.76
C GLU A 186 11.42 15.70 -11.42
N PHE A 187 11.19 14.38 -11.29
CA PHE A 187 11.59 13.60 -10.11
C PHE A 187 13.12 13.59 -9.94
N LYS A 188 13.88 13.40 -11.01
CA LYS A 188 15.35 13.51 -10.97
C LYS A 188 15.81 14.90 -10.53
N ALA A 189 15.18 15.95 -11.04
CA ALA A 189 15.46 17.34 -10.61
C ALA A 189 15.10 17.58 -9.14
N ALA A 190 14.09 16.87 -8.62
CA ALA A 190 13.73 16.87 -7.20
C ALA A 190 14.64 15.98 -6.33
N GLY A 191 15.67 15.34 -6.91
CA GLY A 191 16.67 14.56 -6.19
C GLY A 191 16.38 13.06 -6.10
N TYR A 192 15.41 12.54 -6.83
CA TYR A 192 15.11 11.10 -6.85
C TYR A 192 16.14 10.34 -7.68
N GLN A 193 16.63 9.21 -7.16
CA GLN A 193 17.23 8.17 -7.99
C GLN A 193 16.16 7.57 -8.91
N TYR A 194 16.52 7.19 -10.12
CA TYR A 194 15.58 6.59 -11.07
C TYR A 194 16.14 5.30 -11.68
N SER A 195 15.28 4.30 -11.85
CA SER A 195 15.56 3.11 -12.66
C SER A 195 14.28 2.68 -13.40
N ASP A 196 14.42 2.32 -14.67
CA ASP A 196 13.39 1.68 -15.51
C ASP A 196 13.74 0.23 -15.86
N ASP A 197 14.89 -0.25 -15.41
CA ASP A 197 15.33 -1.64 -15.54
C ASP A 197 15.16 -2.38 -14.21
N PHE A 198 14.32 -3.42 -14.21
CA PHE A 198 14.13 -4.25 -13.03
C PHE A 198 15.41 -4.94 -12.57
N ALA A 199 16.28 -5.36 -13.51
CA ALA A 199 17.56 -5.97 -13.17
C ALA A 199 18.50 -4.99 -12.45
N ALA A 200 18.41 -3.70 -12.79
CA ALA A 200 19.16 -2.62 -12.16
C ALA A 200 18.48 -2.02 -10.92
N MET A 201 17.34 -2.55 -10.46
CA MET A 201 16.65 -2.07 -9.26
C MET A 201 17.58 -2.00 -8.04
N ASN A 202 18.54 -2.93 -7.95
CA ASN A 202 19.51 -2.96 -6.86
C ASN A 202 20.51 -1.79 -6.87
N ASP A 203 20.58 -1.01 -7.96
CA ASP A 203 21.42 0.19 -8.05
C ASP A 203 20.78 1.41 -7.37
N LEU A 204 19.49 1.37 -7.08
CA LEU A 204 18.86 2.32 -6.17
C LEU A 204 19.47 2.12 -4.77
N LYS A 205 20.13 3.14 -4.20
CA LYS A 205 20.89 3.01 -2.94
C LYS A 205 20.28 3.79 -1.78
N GLN A 206 19.40 4.72 -2.05
CA GLN A 206 18.80 5.60 -1.05
C GLN A 206 17.45 6.14 -1.51
N VAL A 207 16.66 6.63 -0.60
CA VAL A 207 15.48 7.46 -0.88
C VAL A 207 15.90 8.94 -0.94
N PRO A 208 15.22 9.79 -1.74
CA PRO A 208 14.05 9.42 -2.54
C PRO A 208 14.43 8.65 -3.82
N ALA A 209 13.53 7.73 -4.25
CA ALA A 209 13.77 6.91 -5.44
C ALA A 209 12.46 6.54 -6.17
N LEU A 210 12.57 6.40 -7.49
CA LEU A 210 11.50 6.03 -8.41
C LEU A 210 11.98 4.87 -9.30
N GLY A 211 11.33 3.72 -9.21
CA GLY A 211 11.52 2.57 -10.10
C GLY A 211 10.25 2.30 -10.91
N LEU A 212 10.32 2.48 -12.23
CA LEU A 212 9.20 2.21 -13.15
C LEU A 212 9.63 1.13 -14.15
N PHE A 213 9.36 -0.12 -13.83
CA PHE A 213 9.93 -1.29 -14.50
C PHE A 213 9.08 -1.86 -15.64
N ALA A 214 8.02 -1.16 -16.04
CA ALA A 214 7.19 -1.52 -17.18
C ALA A 214 6.44 -0.29 -17.72
N GLU A 215 6.00 -0.38 -18.98
CA GLU A 215 5.22 0.69 -19.63
C GLU A 215 3.90 0.97 -18.90
N VAL A 216 3.18 -0.10 -18.52
CA VAL A 216 1.94 -0.05 -17.73
C VAL A 216 2.15 -0.91 -16.48
N GLY A 217 1.47 -2.03 -16.32
CA GLY A 217 1.74 -2.98 -15.24
C GLY A 217 2.91 -3.90 -15.54
N LEU A 218 3.48 -4.51 -14.51
CA LEU A 218 4.51 -5.52 -14.65
C LEU A 218 3.93 -6.77 -15.33
N PRO A 219 4.73 -7.61 -15.99
CA PRO A 219 4.30 -8.90 -16.50
C PRO A 219 3.72 -9.79 -15.38
N PHE A 220 2.80 -10.71 -15.74
CA PHE A 220 2.24 -11.64 -14.77
C PHE A 220 3.32 -12.52 -14.15
N ALA A 221 3.13 -12.85 -12.87
CA ALA A 221 4.14 -13.56 -12.08
C ALA A 221 4.60 -14.89 -12.73
N LEU A 222 3.67 -15.72 -13.17
CA LEU A 222 3.99 -17.02 -13.78
C LEU A 222 4.62 -16.90 -15.17
N ASP A 223 4.41 -15.80 -15.88
CA ASP A 223 4.95 -15.61 -17.22
C ASP A 223 6.45 -15.28 -17.22
N GLU A 224 6.93 -14.65 -16.15
CA GLU A 224 8.33 -14.22 -16.08
C GLU A 224 9.00 -14.50 -14.74
N ASN A 225 8.49 -13.88 -13.65
CA ASN A 225 9.17 -13.88 -12.35
C ASN A 225 8.18 -13.87 -11.19
N PRO A 226 7.86 -15.04 -10.60
CA PRO A 226 6.91 -15.15 -9.49
C PRO A 226 7.39 -14.49 -8.19
N THR A 227 8.65 -14.10 -8.10
CA THR A 227 9.20 -13.44 -6.90
C THR A 227 9.33 -11.93 -7.03
N ARG A 228 8.83 -11.33 -8.11
CA ARG A 228 9.02 -9.90 -8.42
C ARG A 228 8.49 -8.98 -7.32
N LEU A 229 7.28 -9.20 -6.82
CA LEU A 229 6.74 -8.42 -5.72
C LEU A 229 7.58 -8.59 -4.44
N THR A 230 8.03 -9.80 -4.15
CA THR A 230 8.93 -10.08 -3.02
C THR A 230 10.25 -9.31 -3.17
N GLN A 231 10.85 -9.30 -4.37
CA GLN A 231 12.11 -8.59 -4.63
C GLN A 231 11.93 -7.07 -4.46
N MET A 232 10.86 -6.48 -5.02
CA MET A 232 10.54 -5.06 -4.82
C MET A 232 10.28 -4.72 -3.36
N THR A 233 9.52 -5.57 -2.66
CA THR A 233 9.24 -5.40 -1.23
C THR A 233 10.52 -5.43 -0.39
N THR A 234 11.38 -6.42 -0.61
CA THR A 234 12.67 -6.51 0.08
C THR A 234 13.50 -5.27 -0.16
N LYS A 235 13.61 -4.86 -1.44
CA LYS A 235 14.34 -3.65 -1.80
C LYS A 235 13.77 -2.40 -1.15
N ALA A 236 12.44 -2.27 -1.11
CA ALA A 236 11.79 -1.14 -0.46
C ALA A 236 12.10 -1.11 1.04
N LEU A 237 11.98 -2.24 1.73
CA LEU A 237 12.29 -2.33 3.16
C LEU A 237 13.75 -2.01 3.45
N ASP A 238 14.70 -2.53 2.65
CA ASP A 238 16.13 -2.22 2.79
C ASP A 238 16.42 -0.71 2.62
N LEU A 239 15.69 -0.04 1.70
CA LEU A 239 15.84 1.40 1.47
C LEU A 239 15.16 2.25 2.54
N LEU A 240 14.13 1.73 3.20
CA LEU A 240 13.33 2.46 4.19
C LEU A 240 13.87 2.30 5.60
N ASP A 241 14.53 1.16 5.89
CA ASP A 241 15.00 0.88 7.24
C ASP A 241 16.10 1.86 7.66
N GLY A 242 15.97 2.37 8.86
CA GLY A 242 16.95 3.30 9.44
C GLY A 242 17.05 4.69 8.79
N GLN A 243 16.18 5.05 7.84
CA GLN A 243 16.24 6.34 7.14
C GLN A 243 16.00 7.55 8.06
N ASN A 244 15.12 7.40 9.02
CA ASN A 244 14.89 8.43 10.04
C ASN A 244 14.31 7.86 11.35
N ASP A 245 14.33 8.68 12.40
CA ASP A 245 13.83 8.28 13.72
C ASP A 245 12.31 8.19 13.83
N LYS A 246 11.57 8.67 12.84
CA LYS A 246 10.10 8.63 12.81
C LYS A 246 9.59 7.33 12.20
N GLY A 247 10.46 6.54 11.54
CA GLY A 247 10.12 5.32 10.84
C GLY A 247 9.52 5.56 9.46
N PHE A 248 8.80 4.58 8.94
CA PHE A 248 8.23 4.64 7.59
C PHE A 248 6.79 4.11 7.53
N PHE A 249 6.10 4.54 6.48
CA PHE A 249 4.84 3.98 6.00
C PHE A 249 5.07 3.43 4.58
N VAL A 250 4.75 2.17 4.33
CA VAL A 250 4.77 1.57 2.99
C VAL A 250 3.47 0.85 2.69
N MET A 251 2.86 1.15 1.53
CA MET A 251 1.79 0.35 0.96
C MET A 251 2.40 -0.59 -0.10
N ILE A 252 2.03 -1.87 -0.03
CA ILE A 252 2.48 -2.93 -0.93
C ILE A 252 1.27 -3.62 -1.53
N GLU A 253 1.22 -3.72 -2.85
CA GLU A 253 0.06 -4.26 -3.56
C GLU A 253 0.43 -5.40 -4.51
N GLY A 254 -0.26 -6.54 -4.34
CA GLY A 254 -0.38 -7.57 -5.36
C GLY A 254 -1.55 -7.27 -6.29
N SER A 255 -1.34 -6.37 -7.25
CA SER A 255 -2.39 -5.85 -8.14
C SER A 255 -2.91 -6.90 -9.13
N GLN A 256 -2.06 -7.85 -9.52
CA GLN A 256 -2.35 -8.79 -10.60
C GLN A 256 -3.28 -9.93 -10.17
N ILE A 257 -3.51 -10.13 -8.88
CA ILE A 257 -4.52 -11.06 -8.36
C ILE A 257 -5.89 -10.70 -8.94
N ASP A 258 -6.26 -9.41 -8.94
CA ASP A 258 -7.49 -8.88 -9.52
C ASP A 258 -7.54 -9.07 -11.03
N TRP A 259 -6.45 -8.75 -11.74
CA TRP A 259 -6.40 -8.85 -13.19
C TRP A 259 -6.54 -10.29 -13.68
N CYS A 260 -5.90 -11.23 -12.99
CA CYS A 260 -6.06 -12.66 -13.25
C CYS A 260 -7.50 -13.13 -12.95
N GLY A 261 -8.12 -12.59 -11.90
CA GLY A 261 -9.53 -12.83 -11.59
C GLY A 261 -10.46 -12.33 -12.68
N HIS A 262 -10.25 -11.14 -13.22
CA HIS A 262 -10.99 -10.61 -14.37
C HIS A 262 -10.80 -11.45 -15.63
N ALA A 263 -9.62 -12.03 -15.83
CA ALA A 263 -9.34 -12.96 -16.92
C ALA A 263 -9.91 -14.37 -16.70
N ASN A 264 -10.50 -14.66 -15.52
CA ASN A 264 -10.90 -16.00 -15.07
C ASN A 264 -9.74 -17.02 -15.10
N ASP A 265 -8.53 -16.57 -14.84
CA ASP A 265 -7.31 -17.38 -14.80
C ASP A 265 -6.87 -17.62 -13.36
N ILE A 266 -7.29 -18.77 -12.82
CA ILE A 266 -6.96 -19.15 -11.45
C ILE A 266 -5.47 -19.45 -11.27
N ALA A 267 -4.80 -20.00 -12.28
CA ALA A 267 -3.38 -20.29 -12.19
C ALA A 267 -2.57 -18.99 -12.06
N CYS A 268 -2.87 -18.01 -12.90
CA CYS A 268 -2.31 -16.66 -12.82
C CYS A 268 -2.55 -16.02 -11.45
N ALA A 269 -3.77 -16.15 -10.90
CA ALA A 269 -4.13 -15.53 -9.62
C ALA A 269 -3.42 -16.16 -8.40
N MET A 270 -2.97 -17.42 -8.53
CA MET A 270 -2.25 -18.14 -7.47
C MET A 270 -0.73 -17.96 -7.53
N GLY A 271 -0.19 -17.59 -8.68
CA GLY A 271 1.25 -17.34 -8.89
C GLY A 271 1.67 -16.01 -8.37
#